data_4aa0bd99392ec6615a6b8dac59cf99de
#
_entry.id   4aa0bd99392ec6615a6b8dac59cf99de
#
_cell.length_a   1.000
_cell.length_b   1.000
_cell.length_c   1.000
_cell.angle_alpha   90.00
_cell.angle_beta   90.00
_cell.angle_gamma   90.00
#
_symmetry.space_group_name_H-M   'P 1'
#
loop_
_entity.id
_entity.type
_entity.pdbx_description
1 polymer ?
#
loop_
_entity_poly.entity_id
_entity_poly.type
_entity_poly.pdbx_seq_one_letter_code
_entity_poly.pdbx_strand_id
1 'polypeptide(L)'
;MKEELLRVENLAVTFEMYQGKLSKRYVQGIKDISLSVYTGEILAVVGASGSGKTLLAHAIMGLLPYNSTVEGKIFYKGEPLTPKQQELYRGSEMALVPQSITYLDPTMKVGKQVIGLTGNVAAQEAVFAKLALREGVSRMYPFELSGGMARRVLVSTALISHAQFIVADEPTPGMEMKDAVQALQMFRDMANEGKSCMLITHDLDLAIHVADRVAVFYDGRLIDVTKARNFQSPELLTHPYTQALFNALPQNEFRDYSKAEVEQFLMTKEGYDVRH
;
A
#
# COMPACT_ATOMS: atom_id res chain seq x y z
N MET A 1 -24.62 1.10 -2.98
CA MET A 1 -23.23 1.42 -3.44
C MET A 1 -22.37 1.54 -2.19
N LYS A 2 -21.13 1.05 -2.18
CA LYS A 2 -20.21 1.29 -1.06
C LYS A 2 -19.89 2.80 -1.00
N GLU A 3 -19.79 3.35 0.19
CA GLU A 3 -19.44 4.76 0.42
C GLU A 3 -17.96 4.99 0.09
N GLU A 4 -17.65 6.10 -0.58
CA GLU A 4 -16.26 6.48 -0.89
C GLU A 4 -15.58 7.02 0.37
N LEU A 5 -14.53 6.32 0.81
CA LEU A 5 -13.77 6.69 2.01
C LEU A 5 -12.62 7.64 1.68
N LEU A 6 -11.85 7.32 0.64
CA LEU A 6 -10.73 8.11 0.17
C LEU A 6 -10.89 8.35 -1.32
N ARG A 7 -10.65 9.58 -1.76
CA ARG A 7 -10.59 9.95 -3.17
C ARG A 7 -9.36 10.80 -3.45
N VAL A 8 -8.65 10.43 -4.48
CA VAL A 8 -7.48 11.14 -5.02
C VAL A 8 -7.84 11.65 -6.40
N GLU A 9 -7.63 12.94 -6.65
CA GLU A 9 -7.94 13.61 -7.91
C GLU A 9 -6.71 14.29 -8.48
N ASN A 10 -6.33 13.89 -9.69
CA ASN A 10 -5.24 14.46 -10.49
C ASN A 10 -3.94 14.66 -9.69
N LEU A 11 -3.60 13.70 -8.83
CA LEU A 11 -2.43 13.77 -7.97
C LEU A 11 -1.16 13.69 -8.82
N ALA A 12 -0.30 14.69 -8.70
CA ALA A 12 1.05 14.67 -9.21
C ALA A 12 2.05 15.00 -8.09
N VAL A 13 3.20 14.34 -8.10
CA VAL A 13 4.29 14.60 -7.14
C VAL A 13 5.59 14.78 -7.89
N THR A 14 6.20 15.94 -7.72
CA THR A 14 7.46 16.32 -8.35
C THR A 14 8.51 16.63 -7.28
N PHE A 15 9.71 16.09 -7.45
CA PHE A 15 10.86 16.34 -6.56
C PHE A 15 11.83 17.32 -7.18
N GLU A 16 12.23 18.32 -6.40
CA GLU A 16 13.37 19.17 -6.74
C GLU A 16 14.65 18.50 -6.29
N MET A 17 15.53 18.19 -7.23
CA MET A 17 16.83 17.58 -6.99
C MET A 17 17.96 18.48 -7.47
N TYR A 18 19.08 18.52 -6.76
CA TYR A 18 20.27 19.26 -7.20
C TYR A 18 21.12 18.38 -8.11
N GLN A 19 21.47 18.92 -9.28
CA GLN A 19 22.41 18.31 -10.21
C GLN A 19 23.68 19.15 -10.22
N GLY A 20 24.71 18.75 -9.44
CA GLY A 20 25.92 19.55 -9.23
C GLY A 20 25.68 20.74 -8.30
N LYS A 21 26.56 21.76 -8.37
CA LYS A 21 26.56 22.87 -7.39
C LYS A 21 25.46 23.92 -7.57
N LEU A 22 24.85 24.07 -8.76
CA LEU A 22 23.96 25.21 -9.08
C LEU A 22 22.76 24.87 -9.99
N SER A 23 22.65 23.68 -10.55
CA SER A 23 21.51 23.33 -11.40
C SER A 23 20.49 22.49 -10.66
N LYS A 24 19.21 22.80 -10.87
CA LYS A 24 18.08 22.02 -10.34
C LYS A 24 17.52 21.10 -11.43
N ARG A 25 17.19 19.88 -11.06
CA ARG A 25 16.46 18.93 -11.88
C ARG A 25 15.13 18.61 -11.19
N TYR A 26 14.07 18.58 -11.95
CA TYR A 26 12.75 18.17 -11.49
C TYR A 26 12.47 16.72 -11.94
N VAL A 27 12.10 15.87 -11.00
CA VAL A 27 11.77 14.48 -11.26
C VAL A 27 10.34 14.24 -10.81
N GLN A 28 9.47 13.92 -11.74
CA GLN A 28 8.07 13.59 -11.45
C GLN A 28 7.95 12.12 -11.09
N GLY A 29 7.58 11.85 -9.84
CA GLY A 29 7.42 10.50 -9.30
C GLY A 29 6.00 9.97 -9.40
N ILE A 30 4.99 10.86 -9.40
CA ILE A 30 3.58 10.56 -9.66
C ILE A 30 3.08 11.52 -10.74
N LYS A 31 2.33 10.97 -11.72
CA LYS A 31 1.93 11.65 -12.94
C LYS A 31 0.42 11.54 -13.13
N ASP A 32 -0.34 12.49 -12.58
CA ASP A 32 -1.80 12.62 -12.78
C ASP A 32 -2.58 11.35 -12.41
N ILE A 33 -2.58 11.01 -11.11
CA ILE A 33 -3.29 9.83 -10.62
C ILE A 33 -4.63 10.24 -10.04
N SER A 34 -5.70 9.57 -10.46
CA SER A 34 -7.03 9.66 -9.86
C SER A 34 -7.52 8.26 -9.49
N LEU A 35 -7.89 8.04 -8.22
CA LEU A 35 -8.41 6.78 -7.73
C LEU A 35 -9.26 6.98 -6.47
N SER A 36 -10.12 6.01 -6.18
CA SER A 36 -10.93 5.98 -4.96
C SER A 36 -10.79 4.66 -4.22
N VAL A 37 -10.88 4.72 -2.88
CA VAL A 37 -11.02 3.57 -1.99
C VAL A 37 -12.36 3.66 -1.28
N TYR A 38 -13.10 2.56 -1.24
CA TYR A 38 -14.43 2.51 -0.63
C TYR A 38 -14.41 1.89 0.76
N THR A 39 -15.41 2.22 1.59
CA THR A 39 -15.57 1.66 2.93
C THR A 39 -15.67 0.13 2.89
N GLY A 40 -14.89 -0.55 3.73
CA GLY A 40 -14.83 -2.01 3.77
C GLY A 40 -14.19 -2.64 2.53
N GLU A 41 -13.30 -1.89 1.83
CA GLU A 41 -12.58 -2.35 0.66
C GLU A 41 -11.10 -2.59 0.96
N ILE A 42 -10.53 -3.62 0.34
CA ILE A 42 -9.09 -3.72 0.11
C ILE A 42 -8.82 -3.38 -1.35
N LEU A 43 -8.18 -2.23 -1.58
CA LEU A 43 -7.61 -1.86 -2.87
C LEU A 43 -6.15 -2.28 -2.91
N ALA A 44 -5.80 -3.30 -3.70
CA ALA A 44 -4.41 -3.63 -3.95
C ALA A 44 -3.81 -2.65 -4.97
N VAL A 45 -2.63 -2.12 -4.68
CA VAL A 45 -1.84 -1.26 -5.58
C VAL A 45 -0.61 -2.04 -5.99
N VAL A 46 -0.57 -2.47 -7.26
CA VAL A 46 0.49 -3.34 -7.79
C VAL A 46 1.26 -2.67 -8.93
N GLY A 47 2.47 -3.14 -9.19
CA GLY A 47 3.33 -2.64 -10.25
C GLY A 47 4.80 -2.84 -9.93
N ALA A 48 5.67 -2.61 -10.91
CA ALA A 48 7.12 -2.75 -10.76
C ALA A 48 7.70 -1.87 -9.64
N SER A 49 8.87 -2.25 -9.13
CA SER A 49 9.62 -1.39 -8.19
C SER A 49 9.90 -0.03 -8.83
N GLY A 50 9.75 1.04 -8.05
CA GLY A 50 9.93 2.42 -8.54
C GLY A 50 8.74 2.99 -9.33
N SER A 51 7.61 2.28 -9.48
CA SER A 51 6.43 2.79 -10.22
C SER A 51 5.63 3.86 -9.49
N GLY A 52 6.03 4.31 -8.27
CA GLY A 52 5.37 5.40 -7.54
C GLY A 52 4.42 4.96 -6.43
N LYS A 53 4.23 3.66 -6.16
CA LYS A 53 3.27 3.14 -5.17
C LYS A 53 3.50 3.67 -3.75
N THR A 54 4.74 3.57 -3.26
CA THR A 54 5.12 4.13 -1.94
C THR A 54 4.96 5.64 -1.88
N LEU A 55 5.21 6.36 -3.00
CA LEU A 55 5.00 7.79 -3.07
C LEU A 55 3.51 8.16 -2.94
N LEU A 56 2.61 7.37 -3.53
CA LEU A 56 1.18 7.53 -3.33
C LEU A 56 0.80 7.35 -1.85
N ALA A 57 1.31 6.30 -1.19
CA ALA A 57 1.12 6.10 0.25
C ALA A 57 1.58 7.32 1.06
N HIS A 58 2.80 7.80 0.79
CA HIS A 58 3.35 8.96 1.49
C HIS A 58 2.60 10.25 1.19
N ALA A 59 2.10 10.46 -0.04
CA ALA A 59 1.27 11.61 -0.37
C ALA A 59 -0.05 11.61 0.42
N ILE A 60 -0.74 10.45 0.49
CA ILE A 60 -1.98 10.29 1.25
C ILE A 60 -1.73 10.51 2.74
N MET A 61 -0.63 9.96 3.27
CA MET A 61 -0.29 10.06 4.70
C MET A 61 0.37 11.39 5.10
N GLY A 62 0.69 12.30 4.14
CA GLY A 62 1.40 13.55 4.42
C GLY A 62 2.83 13.33 4.91
N LEU A 63 3.54 12.35 4.33
CA LEU A 63 4.89 11.94 4.71
C LEU A 63 5.92 12.20 3.60
N LEU A 64 5.56 12.99 2.60
CA LEU A 64 6.49 13.35 1.53
C LEU A 64 7.60 14.28 2.07
N PRO A 65 8.82 14.19 1.54
CA PRO A 65 9.94 15.05 1.96
C PRO A 65 9.72 16.50 1.51
N TYR A 66 10.38 17.42 2.20
CA TYR A 66 10.24 18.88 2.00
C TYR A 66 10.57 19.40 0.59
N ASN A 67 11.38 18.66 -0.18
CA ASN A 67 11.74 18.97 -1.55
C ASN A 67 10.73 18.44 -2.59
N SER A 68 9.55 18.04 -2.15
CA SER A 68 8.45 17.62 -3.03
C SER A 68 7.42 18.73 -3.21
N THR A 69 6.88 18.82 -4.43
CA THR A 69 5.69 19.60 -4.76
C THR A 69 4.56 18.65 -5.08
N VAL A 70 3.39 18.89 -4.46
CA VAL A 70 2.18 18.08 -4.64
C VAL A 70 1.14 18.92 -5.35
N GLU A 71 0.61 18.42 -6.46
CA GLU A 71 -0.52 18.98 -7.20
C GLU A 71 -1.70 18.00 -7.14
N GLY A 72 -2.92 18.50 -7.40
CA GLY A 72 -4.13 17.71 -7.28
C GLY A 72 -4.78 17.82 -5.90
N LYS A 73 -5.73 16.94 -5.60
CA LYS A 73 -6.50 16.96 -4.35
C LYS A 73 -6.67 15.56 -3.79
N ILE A 74 -6.69 15.47 -2.47
CA ILE A 74 -7.04 14.24 -1.74
C ILE A 74 -8.21 14.56 -0.84
N PHE A 75 -9.20 13.68 -0.81
CA PHE A 75 -10.39 13.78 0.05
C PHE A 75 -10.47 12.55 0.94
N TYR A 76 -10.88 12.72 2.17
CA TYR A 76 -11.15 11.65 3.12
C TYR A 76 -12.53 11.86 3.74
N LYS A 77 -13.41 10.86 3.66
CA LYS A 77 -14.83 10.96 4.08
C LYS A 77 -15.55 12.16 3.46
N GLY A 78 -15.27 12.45 2.19
CA GLY A 78 -15.84 13.56 1.44
C GLY A 78 -15.22 14.93 1.68
N GLU A 79 -14.37 15.10 2.70
CA GLU A 79 -13.72 16.35 3.05
C GLU A 79 -12.28 16.44 2.50
N PRO A 80 -11.82 17.64 2.06
CA PRO A 80 -10.42 17.81 1.62
C PRO A 80 -9.42 17.41 2.70
N LEU A 81 -8.49 16.54 2.38
CA LEU A 81 -7.45 16.06 3.30
C LEU A 81 -6.24 17.01 3.26
N THR A 82 -6.28 18.05 4.07
CA THR A 82 -5.19 19.04 4.19
C THR A 82 -3.99 18.48 4.98
N PRO A 83 -2.77 19.08 4.85
CA PRO A 83 -1.60 18.64 5.64
C PRO A 83 -1.86 18.60 7.15
N LYS A 84 -2.64 19.55 7.68
CA LYS A 84 -3.02 19.57 9.10
C LYS A 84 -3.93 18.39 9.48
N GLN A 85 -4.87 18.04 8.61
CA GLN A 85 -5.75 16.87 8.83
C GLN A 85 -4.97 15.56 8.68
N GLN A 86 -4.04 15.47 7.71
CA GLN A 86 -3.15 14.32 7.60
C GLN A 86 -2.36 14.08 8.89
N GLU A 87 -1.81 15.14 9.49
CA GLU A 87 -1.10 15.04 10.78
C GLU A 87 -2.02 14.58 11.91
N LEU A 88 -3.23 15.14 12.01
CA LEU A 88 -4.22 14.79 13.03
C LEU A 88 -4.72 13.33 12.92
N TYR A 89 -4.88 12.86 11.69
CA TYR A 89 -5.48 11.54 11.42
C TYR A 89 -4.47 10.40 11.50
N ARG A 90 -3.16 10.68 11.39
CA ARG A 90 -2.14 9.64 11.59
C ARG A 90 -2.20 9.03 12.98
N GLY A 91 -2.31 7.71 13.05
CA GLY A 91 -2.43 6.94 14.28
C GLY A 91 -3.82 6.92 14.91
N SER A 92 -4.78 7.70 14.42
CA SER A 92 -6.18 7.72 14.88
C SER A 92 -7.15 7.20 13.83
N GLU A 93 -7.39 7.94 12.77
CA GLU A 93 -8.26 7.60 11.64
C GLU A 93 -7.53 6.83 10.54
N MET A 94 -6.21 7.07 10.38
CA MET A 94 -5.38 6.49 9.35
C MET A 94 -4.12 5.87 9.96
N ALA A 95 -3.78 4.64 9.56
CA ALA A 95 -2.58 3.94 10.00
C ALA A 95 -1.70 3.55 8.80
N LEU A 96 -0.38 3.53 9.02
CA LEU A 96 0.59 3.09 8.03
C LEU A 96 1.35 1.87 8.55
N VAL A 97 1.40 0.82 7.74
CA VAL A 97 2.43 -0.24 7.84
C VAL A 97 3.52 0.12 6.85
N PRO A 98 4.67 0.63 7.30
CA PRO A 98 5.72 1.08 6.38
C PRO A 98 6.52 -0.07 5.81
N GLN A 99 7.14 0.15 4.64
CA GLN A 99 7.99 -0.82 3.97
C GLN A 99 9.24 -1.19 4.80
N SER A 100 9.82 -0.25 5.52
CA SER A 100 11.06 -0.50 6.30
C SER A 100 10.77 -0.85 7.75
N ILE A 101 11.43 -1.87 8.27
CA ILE A 101 11.41 -2.23 9.70
C ILE A 101 12.14 -1.19 10.58
N THR A 102 12.91 -0.28 9.97
CA THR A 102 13.59 0.80 10.70
C THR A 102 12.66 1.86 11.29
N TYR A 103 11.38 1.80 10.97
CA TYR A 103 10.34 2.63 11.62
C TYR A 103 10.03 2.19 13.06
N LEU A 104 10.46 0.99 13.47
CA LEU A 104 10.42 0.62 14.89
C LEU A 104 11.48 1.42 15.65
N ASP A 105 11.09 2.04 16.76
CA ASP A 105 12.00 2.75 17.65
C ASP A 105 12.98 1.75 18.31
N PRO A 106 14.30 1.83 18.02
CA PRO A 106 15.29 0.90 18.54
C PRO A 106 15.46 0.97 20.06
N THR A 107 15.00 2.05 20.70
CA THR A 107 15.15 2.29 22.14
C THR A 107 13.93 1.87 22.96
N MET A 108 12.83 1.49 22.28
CA MET A 108 11.59 1.10 22.93
C MET A 108 11.27 -0.39 22.69
N LYS A 109 10.79 -1.08 23.72
CA LYS A 109 10.32 -2.47 23.60
C LYS A 109 9.13 -2.56 22.64
N VAL A 110 9.12 -3.59 21.77
CA VAL A 110 8.15 -3.69 20.68
C VAL A 110 6.70 -3.83 21.16
N GLY A 111 6.46 -4.47 22.31
CA GLY A 111 5.12 -4.53 22.88
C GLY A 111 4.53 -3.17 23.19
N LYS A 112 5.35 -2.24 23.72
CA LYS A 112 4.91 -0.85 23.98
C LYS A 112 4.61 -0.09 22.68
N GLN A 113 5.40 -0.33 21.63
CA GLN A 113 5.20 0.30 20.32
C GLN A 113 3.89 -0.18 19.69
N VAL A 114 3.57 -1.48 19.80
CA VAL A 114 2.33 -2.05 19.27
C VAL A 114 1.10 -1.55 20.05
N ILE A 115 1.18 -1.46 21.38
CA ILE A 115 0.09 -0.86 22.16
C ILE A 115 -0.19 0.58 21.72
N GLY A 116 0.88 1.35 21.43
CA GLY A 116 0.76 2.72 20.94
C GLY A 116 -0.11 3.60 21.84
N LEU A 117 -0.89 4.49 21.22
CA LEU A 117 -1.77 5.43 21.93
C LEU A 117 -3.16 4.85 22.24
N THR A 118 -3.61 3.86 21.48
CA THR A 118 -5.02 3.41 21.49
C THR A 118 -5.19 1.95 21.89
N GLY A 119 -4.11 1.16 21.88
CA GLY A 119 -4.16 -0.26 22.22
C GLY A 119 -4.05 -0.53 23.72
N ASN A 120 -4.11 -1.81 24.07
CA ASN A 120 -3.87 -2.33 25.40
C ASN A 120 -3.10 -3.67 25.34
N VAL A 121 -2.66 -4.16 26.51
CA VAL A 121 -1.85 -5.39 26.59
C VAL A 121 -2.59 -6.60 26.06
N ALA A 122 -3.87 -6.76 26.38
CA ALA A 122 -4.66 -7.93 25.92
C ALA A 122 -4.82 -7.93 24.39
N ALA A 123 -5.06 -6.79 23.76
CA ALA A 123 -5.13 -6.67 22.30
C ALA A 123 -3.75 -6.92 21.65
N GLN A 124 -2.66 -6.46 22.27
CA GLN A 124 -1.30 -6.72 21.78
C GLN A 124 -0.96 -8.21 21.86
N GLU A 125 -1.30 -8.90 22.93
CA GLU A 125 -1.09 -10.34 23.08
C GLU A 125 -1.93 -11.12 22.06
N ALA A 126 -3.19 -10.75 21.86
CA ALA A 126 -4.08 -11.37 20.89
C ALA A 126 -3.56 -11.22 19.44
N VAL A 127 -3.09 -10.03 19.04
CA VAL A 127 -2.55 -9.83 17.68
C VAL A 127 -1.22 -10.55 17.50
N PHE A 128 -0.37 -10.61 18.52
CA PHE A 128 0.89 -11.36 18.48
C PHE A 128 0.63 -12.87 18.33
N ALA A 129 -0.32 -13.41 19.07
CA ALA A 129 -0.72 -14.82 18.93
C ALA A 129 -1.24 -15.12 17.52
N LYS A 130 -2.11 -14.27 16.97
CA LYS A 130 -2.62 -14.39 15.59
C LYS A 130 -1.51 -14.33 14.54
N LEU A 131 -0.45 -13.55 14.74
CA LEU A 131 0.69 -13.44 13.84
C LEU A 131 1.83 -14.43 14.19
N ALA A 132 1.57 -15.47 14.98
CA ALA A 132 2.54 -16.48 15.38
C ALA A 132 3.85 -15.91 15.97
N LEU A 133 3.77 -14.78 16.68
CA LEU A 133 4.87 -14.24 17.46
C LEU A 133 4.94 -14.99 18.80
N ARG A 134 6.12 -15.53 19.12
CA ARG A 134 6.33 -16.32 20.34
C ARG A 134 6.16 -15.50 21.61
N GLU A 135 5.91 -16.14 22.72
CA GLU A 135 5.91 -15.52 24.03
C GLU A 135 7.22 -14.77 24.29
N GLY A 136 7.11 -13.65 25.00
CA GLY A 136 8.25 -12.80 25.35
C GLY A 136 8.67 -11.78 24.31
N VAL A 137 8.21 -11.89 23.04
CA VAL A 137 8.54 -10.91 21.97
C VAL A 137 8.15 -9.49 22.39
N SER A 138 7.04 -9.30 23.09
CA SER A 138 6.63 -7.97 23.59
C SER A 138 7.65 -7.25 24.46
N ARG A 139 8.57 -7.99 25.09
CA ARG A 139 9.64 -7.47 25.97
C ARG A 139 10.97 -7.25 25.24
N MET A 140 11.08 -7.65 23.96
CA MET A 140 12.27 -7.50 23.14
C MET A 140 12.36 -6.10 22.55
N TYR A 141 13.57 -5.69 22.18
CA TYR A 141 13.84 -4.50 21.37
C TYR A 141 13.88 -4.88 19.88
N PRO A 142 13.69 -3.92 18.95
CA PRO A 142 13.71 -4.21 17.52
C PRO A 142 14.96 -4.95 17.01
N PHE A 143 16.14 -4.63 17.54
CA PHE A 143 17.41 -5.26 17.16
C PHE A 143 17.57 -6.72 17.61
N GLU A 144 16.71 -7.19 18.52
CA GLU A 144 16.68 -8.58 18.97
C GLU A 144 15.77 -9.47 18.11
N LEU A 145 15.04 -8.88 17.14
CA LEU A 145 14.08 -9.56 16.27
C LEU A 145 14.74 -10.03 14.97
N SER A 146 14.28 -11.16 14.44
CA SER A 146 14.52 -11.48 13.03
C SER A 146 13.72 -10.53 12.11
N GLY A 147 14.11 -10.42 10.83
CA GLY A 147 13.41 -9.57 9.88
C GLY A 147 11.91 -9.89 9.77
N GLY A 148 11.56 -11.17 9.69
CA GLY A 148 10.15 -11.61 9.67
C GLY A 148 9.40 -11.30 10.97
N MET A 149 10.04 -11.43 12.14
CA MET A 149 9.43 -11.03 13.42
C MET A 149 9.20 -9.51 13.47
N ALA A 150 10.19 -8.71 13.09
CA ALA A 150 10.07 -7.25 13.05
C ALA A 150 8.95 -6.81 12.10
N ARG A 151 8.81 -7.47 10.95
CA ARG A 151 7.73 -7.21 9.99
C ARG A 151 6.36 -7.52 10.61
N ARG A 152 6.19 -8.66 11.26
CA ARG A 152 4.95 -9.03 11.96
C ARG A 152 4.61 -8.05 13.09
N VAL A 153 5.61 -7.55 13.81
CA VAL A 153 5.44 -6.49 14.81
C VAL A 153 4.93 -5.20 14.17
N LEU A 154 5.49 -4.77 13.02
CA LEU A 154 4.99 -3.59 12.29
C LEU A 154 3.55 -3.77 11.83
N VAL A 155 3.20 -4.92 11.27
CA VAL A 155 1.81 -5.23 10.90
C VAL A 155 0.90 -5.16 12.13
N SER A 156 1.35 -5.66 13.30
CA SER A 156 0.59 -5.60 14.55
C SER A 156 0.23 -4.18 14.96
N THR A 157 1.09 -3.17 14.70
CA THR A 157 0.81 -1.77 15.06
C THR A 157 -0.43 -1.21 14.36
N ALA A 158 -0.61 -1.57 13.09
CA ALA A 158 -1.79 -1.15 12.33
C ALA A 158 -3.04 -1.97 12.69
N LEU A 159 -2.89 -3.28 12.88
CA LEU A 159 -4.01 -4.18 13.19
C LEU A 159 -4.67 -3.86 14.55
N ILE A 160 -3.88 -3.42 15.54
CA ILE A 160 -4.41 -3.04 16.86
C ILE A 160 -5.01 -1.62 16.87
N SER A 161 -4.70 -0.81 15.87
CA SER A 161 -5.17 0.58 15.81
C SER A 161 -6.68 0.67 15.58
N HIS A 162 -7.29 1.77 16.03
CA HIS A 162 -8.69 2.07 15.74
C HIS A 162 -8.89 2.72 14.37
N ALA A 163 -7.82 2.84 13.56
CA ALA A 163 -7.88 3.46 12.25
C ALA A 163 -8.94 2.80 11.35
N GLN A 164 -9.67 3.64 10.63
CA GLN A 164 -10.68 3.22 9.65
C GLN A 164 -10.04 2.96 8.28
N PHE A 165 -8.88 3.58 8.01
CA PHE A 165 -8.13 3.40 6.79
C PHE A 165 -6.69 3.00 7.09
N ILE A 166 -6.24 1.89 6.50
CA ILE A 166 -4.88 1.37 6.66
C ILE A 166 -4.18 1.42 5.30
N VAL A 167 -3.00 2.03 5.27
CA VAL A 167 -2.07 1.92 4.15
C VAL A 167 -1.01 0.90 4.53
N ALA A 168 -0.99 -0.25 3.86
CA ALA A 168 0.00 -1.28 4.08
C ALA A 168 0.99 -1.31 2.91
N ASP A 169 2.19 -0.76 3.13
CA ASP A 169 3.24 -0.69 2.10
C ASP A 169 4.21 -1.86 2.26
N GLU A 170 4.10 -2.83 1.33
CA GLU A 170 4.90 -4.06 1.32
C GLU A 170 4.88 -4.77 2.70
N PRO A 171 3.71 -5.21 3.20
CA PRO A 171 3.61 -5.74 4.56
C PRO A 171 4.20 -7.15 4.73
N THR A 172 4.44 -7.90 3.65
CA THR A 172 4.79 -9.33 3.68
C THR A 172 6.25 -9.69 3.41
N PRO A 173 7.11 -8.88 2.74
CA PRO A 173 8.49 -9.27 2.47
C PRO A 173 9.27 -9.69 3.71
N GLY A 174 10.00 -10.81 3.60
CA GLY A 174 10.78 -11.38 4.70
C GLY A 174 9.97 -12.25 5.68
N MET A 175 8.67 -12.45 5.44
CA MET A 175 7.86 -13.46 6.12
C MET A 175 7.93 -14.80 5.37
N GLU A 176 7.73 -15.91 6.10
CA GLU A 176 7.43 -17.18 5.46
C GLU A 176 6.06 -17.11 4.77
N MET A 177 5.83 -17.88 3.70
CA MET A 177 4.58 -17.85 2.92
C MET A 177 3.34 -18.00 3.81
N LYS A 178 3.36 -18.93 4.76
CA LYS A 178 2.25 -19.15 5.70
C LYS A 178 1.94 -17.90 6.53
N ASP A 179 2.98 -17.21 7.03
CA ASP A 179 2.84 -16.02 7.87
C ASP A 179 2.36 -14.83 7.03
N ALA A 180 2.82 -14.73 5.78
CA ALA A 180 2.38 -13.70 4.83
C ALA A 180 0.88 -13.83 4.51
N VAL A 181 0.43 -15.04 4.17
CA VAL A 181 -1.00 -15.33 3.94
C VAL A 181 -1.82 -14.99 5.17
N GLN A 182 -1.37 -15.39 6.36
CA GLN A 182 -2.07 -15.11 7.61
C GLN A 182 -2.17 -13.61 7.90
N ALA A 183 -1.10 -12.84 7.67
CA ALA A 183 -1.10 -11.39 7.82
C ALA A 183 -2.09 -10.72 6.85
N LEU A 184 -2.11 -11.14 5.58
CA LEU A 184 -3.04 -10.61 4.59
C LEU A 184 -4.50 -10.97 4.92
N GLN A 185 -4.76 -12.18 5.42
CA GLN A 185 -6.09 -12.57 5.88
C GLN A 185 -6.60 -11.67 7.01
N MET A 186 -5.73 -11.23 7.93
CA MET A 186 -6.13 -10.30 8.99
C MET A 186 -6.56 -8.92 8.42
N PHE A 187 -5.91 -8.42 7.36
CA PHE A 187 -6.41 -7.21 6.66
C PHE A 187 -7.78 -7.47 6.02
N ARG A 188 -8.00 -8.67 5.44
CA ARG A 188 -9.32 -9.05 4.91
C ARG A 188 -10.39 -9.09 5.98
N ASP A 189 -10.09 -9.68 7.14
CA ASP A 189 -11.00 -9.73 8.27
C ASP A 189 -11.40 -8.33 8.73
N MET A 190 -10.43 -7.43 8.87
CA MET A 190 -10.69 -6.01 9.21
C MET A 190 -11.57 -5.30 8.17
N ALA A 191 -11.37 -5.60 6.90
CA ALA A 191 -12.20 -5.01 5.84
C ALA A 191 -13.63 -5.56 5.86
N ASN A 192 -13.81 -6.82 6.23
CA ASN A 192 -15.13 -7.41 6.47
C ASN A 192 -15.84 -6.78 7.68
N GLU A 193 -15.09 -6.26 8.65
CA GLU A 193 -15.58 -5.49 9.80
C GLU A 193 -15.84 -4.00 9.48
N GLY A 194 -15.64 -3.58 8.23
CA GLY A 194 -15.92 -2.23 7.74
C GLY A 194 -14.74 -1.29 7.67
N LYS A 195 -13.53 -1.69 8.07
CA LYS A 195 -12.30 -0.92 7.84
C LYS A 195 -11.89 -1.02 6.38
N SER A 196 -11.03 -0.12 5.92
CA SER A 196 -10.54 -0.13 4.53
C SER A 196 -9.03 -0.20 4.48
N CYS A 197 -8.49 -0.83 3.43
CA CYS A 197 -7.05 -1.00 3.28
C CYS A 197 -6.60 -0.66 1.86
N MET A 198 -5.53 0.12 1.74
CA MET A 198 -4.72 0.22 0.54
C MET A 198 -3.50 -0.69 0.73
N LEU A 199 -3.50 -1.82 0.04
CA LEU A 199 -2.43 -2.82 0.11
C LEU A 199 -1.47 -2.62 -1.05
N ILE A 200 -0.29 -2.07 -0.78
CA ILE A 200 0.76 -1.90 -1.79
C ILE A 200 1.66 -3.12 -1.75
N THR A 201 1.82 -3.77 -2.90
CA THR A 201 2.71 -4.92 -3.02
C THR A 201 3.16 -5.13 -4.46
N HIS A 202 4.28 -5.81 -4.64
CA HIS A 202 4.70 -6.35 -5.94
C HIS A 202 4.24 -7.80 -6.13
N ASP A 203 3.73 -8.45 -5.08
CA ASP A 203 3.19 -9.82 -5.14
C ASP A 203 1.70 -9.77 -5.50
N LEU A 204 1.43 -9.80 -6.81
CA LEU A 204 0.07 -9.78 -7.35
C LEU A 204 -0.69 -11.05 -6.95
N ASP A 205 -0.02 -12.21 -6.91
CA ASP A 205 -0.67 -13.48 -6.58
C ASP A 205 -1.26 -13.46 -5.17
N LEU A 206 -0.48 -13.04 -4.18
CA LEU A 206 -0.99 -12.89 -2.82
C LEU A 206 -2.07 -11.80 -2.72
N ALA A 207 -1.92 -10.70 -3.46
CA ALA A 207 -2.85 -9.57 -3.40
C ALA A 207 -4.26 -9.92 -3.89
N ILE A 208 -4.38 -10.65 -5.00
CA ILE A 208 -5.68 -11.00 -5.61
C ILE A 208 -6.55 -11.89 -4.70
N HIS A 209 -5.93 -12.64 -3.78
CA HIS A 209 -6.67 -13.50 -2.85
C HIS A 209 -7.39 -12.73 -1.74
N VAL A 210 -6.96 -11.51 -1.44
CA VAL A 210 -7.54 -10.71 -0.36
C VAL A 210 -8.17 -9.40 -0.82
N ALA A 211 -7.80 -8.89 -1.99
CA ALA A 211 -8.28 -7.62 -2.51
C ALA A 211 -9.68 -7.70 -3.14
N ASP A 212 -10.41 -6.61 -3.10
CA ASP A 212 -11.66 -6.40 -3.86
C ASP A 212 -11.35 -5.89 -5.27
N ARG A 213 -10.41 -4.93 -5.38
CA ARG A 213 -9.95 -4.31 -6.62
C ARG A 213 -8.42 -4.24 -6.65
N VAL A 214 -7.89 -4.19 -7.86
CA VAL A 214 -6.45 -4.04 -8.12
C VAL A 214 -6.24 -2.80 -8.97
N ALA A 215 -5.42 -1.88 -8.47
CA ALA A 215 -4.92 -0.71 -9.18
C ALA A 215 -3.51 -1.02 -9.71
N VAL A 216 -3.33 -0.95 -11.01
CA VAL A 216 -2.08 -1.32 -11.70
C VAL A 216 -1.28 -0.06 -12.01
N PHE A 217 -0.05 0.01 -11.49
CA PHE A 217 0.84 1.16 -11.60
C PHE A 217 2.03 0.87 -12.52
N TYR A 218 2.36 1.85 -13.36
CA TYR A 218 3.57 1.86 -14.17
C TYR A 218 4.11 3.28 -14.33
N ASP A 219 5.40 3.48 -14.09
CA ASP A 219 6.14 4.76 -14.30
C ASP A 219 5.39 6.00 -13.78
N GLY A 220 4.93 5.95 -12.54
CA GLY A 220 4.23 7.05 -11.86
C GLY A 220 2.79 7.28 -12.33
N ARG A 221 2.21 6.39 -13.14
CA ARG A 221 0.84 6.47 -13.64
C ARG A 221 -0.02 5.32 -13.14
N LEU A 222 -1.30 5.59 -12.99
CA LEU A 222 -2.33 4.58 -12.83
C LEU A 222 -2.75 4.09 -14.23
N ILE A 223 -2.51 2.82 -14.52
CA ILE A 223 -2.73 2.24 -15.84
C ILE A 223 -4.13 1.62 -15.95
N ASP A 224 -4.56 0.95 -14.85
CA ASP A 224 -5.82 0.23 -14.84
C ASP A 224 -6.33 0.07 -13.42
N VAL A 225 -7.66 -0.01 -13.25
CA VAL A 225 -8.30 -0.43 -12.00
C VAL A 225 -9.35 -1.48 -12.31
N THR A 226 -9.12 -2.70 -11.87
CA THR A 226 -10.00 -3.82 -12.16
C THR A 226 -10.39 -4.59 -10.89
N LYS A 227 -11.46 -5.39 -10.94
CA LYS A 227 -11.84 -6.27 -9.81
C LYS A 227 -10.82 -7.38 -9.65
N ALA A 228 -10.42 -7.71 -8.43
CA ALA A 228 -9.47 -8.79 -8.17
C ALA A 228 -9.92 -10.12 -8.77
N ARG A 229 -11.22 -10.43 -8.74
CA ARG A 229 -11.80 -11.63 -9.38
C ARG A 229 -11.57 -11.73 -10.88
N ASN A 230 -11.28 -10.62 -11.59
CA ASN A 230 -11.01 -10.65 -13.02
C ASN A 230 -9.66 -11.31 -13.35
N PHE A 231 -8.78 -11.45 -12.36
CA PHE A 231 -7.53 -12.21 -12.48
C PHE A 231 -7.72 -13.73 -12.42
N GLN A 232 -8.95 -14.23 -12.54
CA GLN A 232 -9.23 -15.66 -12.75
C GLN A 232 -9.04 -16.07 -14.22
N SER A 233 -9.13 -15.12 -15.17
CA SER A 233 -8.98 -15.40 -16.60
C SER A 233 -8.52 -14.14 -17.34
N PRO A 234 -7.57 -14.25 -18.30
CA PRO A 234 -7.05 -13.10 -19.03
C PRO A 234 -8.12 -12.39 -19.86
N GLU A 235 -9.17 -13.07 -20.30
CA GLU A 235 -10.27 -12.50 -21.09
C GLU A 235 -11.11 -11.48 -20.29
N LEU A 236 -11.07 -11.56 -18.95
CA LEU A 236 -11.75 -10.63 -18.06
C LEU A 236 -10.95 -9.35 -17.81
N LEU A 237 -9.68 -9.32 -18.20
CA LEU A 237 -8.79 -8.20 -18.10
C LEU A 237 -8.82 -7.39 -19.39
N THR A 238 -9.23 -6.13 -19.31
CA THR A 238 -9.43 -5.30 -20.51
C THR A 238 -8.18 -4.56 -20.95
N HIS A 239 -7.26 -4.25 -20.02
CA HIS A 239 -6.06 -3.52 -20.35
C HIS A 239 -4.90 -4.46 -20.72
N PRO A 240 -4.22 -4.28 -21.89
CA PRO A 240 -3.14 -5.16 -22.34
C PRO A 240 -2.00 -5.33 -21.34
N TYR A 241 -1.61 -4.25 -20.66
CA TYR A 241 -0.57 -4.31 -19.61
C TYR A 241 -1.02 -5.15 -18.41
N THR A 242 -2.30 -5.06 -18.00
CA THR A 242 -2.84 -5.90 -16.92
C THR A 242 -2.87 -7.38 -17.32
N GLN A 243 -3.21 -7.69 -18.59
CA GLN A 243 -3.11 -9.05 -19.13
C GLN A 243 -1.66 -9.55 -19.13
N ALA A 244 -0.70 -8.70 -19.51
CA ALA A 244 0.71 -9.06 -19.50
C ALA A 244 1.20 -9.37 -18.07
N LEU A 245 0.78 -8.58 -17.06
CA LEU A 245 1.08 -8.88 -15.65
C LEU A 245 0.48 -10.22 -15.20
N PHE A 246 -0.74 -10.53 -15.63
CA PHE A 246 -1.38 -11.81 -15.34
C PHE A 246 -0.59 -12.98 -15.95
N ASN A 247 -0.17 -12.88 -17.21
CA ASN A 247 0.58 -13.93 -17.90
C ASN A 247 2.00 -14.10 -17.33
N ALA A 248 2.56 -13.05 -16.70
CA ALA A 248 3.87 -13.13 -16.06
C ALA A 248 3.85 -13.83 -14.69
N LEU A 249 2.65 -14.13 -14.14
CA LEU A 249 2.56 -14.85 -12.86
C LEU A 249 3.10 -16.28 -12.97
N PRO A 250 3.80 -16.80 -11.92
CA PRO A 250 4.40 -18.13 -11.96
C PRO A 250 3.43 -19.29 -12.26
N GLN A 251 2.16 -19.15 -11.84
CA GLN A 251 1.12 -20.16 -12.05
C GLN A 251 0.47 -20.10 -13.44
N ASN A 252 0.79 -19.06 -14.24
CA ASN A 252 0.24 -18.87 -15.57
C ASN A 252 1.31 -19.21 -16.64
N GLU A 253 1.47 -18.38 -17.67
CA GLU A 253 2.45 -18.62 -18.74
C GLU A 253 3.91 -18.39 -18.29
N PHE A 254 4.13 -17.73 -17.15
CA PHE A 254 5.44 -17.28 -16.66
C PHE A 254 6.25 -16.57 -17.76
N ARG A 255 5.57 -15.69 -18.50
CA ARG A 255 6.13 -15.02 -19.67
C ARG A 255 6.81 -13.73 -19.28
N ASP A 256 8.07 -13.60 -19.66
CA ASP A 256 8.80 -12.33 -19.58
C ASP A 256 8.48 -11.46 -20.79
N TYR A 257 8.27 -10.16 -20.53
CA TYR A 257 8.03 -9.15 -21.53
C TYR A 257 9.20 -8.17 -21.60
N SER A 258 9.71 -7.92 -22.81
CA SER A 258 10.71 -6.89 -23.04
C SER A 258 10.14 -5.50 -22.76
N LYS A 259 11.02 -4.52 -22.49
CA LYS A 259 10.61 -3.13 -22.29
C LYS A 259 9.82 -2.59 -23.50
N ALA A 260 10.19 -2.96 -24.71
CA ALA A 260 9.50 -2.53 -25.94
C ALA A 260 8.06 -3.08 -26.02
N GLU A 261 7.83 -4.35 -25.64
CA GLU A 261 6.48 -4.92 -25.58
C GLU A 261 5.63 -4.22 -24.52
N VAL A 262 6.19 -3.94 -23.33
CA VAL A 262 5.52 -3.18 -22.28
C VAL A 262 5.13 -1.78 -22.76
N GLU A 263 6.04 -1.05 -23.42
CA GLU A 263 5.75 0.27 -23.99
C GLU A 263 4.65 0.18 -25.07
N GLN A 264 4.63 -0.86 -25.89
CA GLN A 264 3.57 -1.08 -26.87
C GLN A 264 2.20 -1.32 -26.21
N PHE A 265 2.13 -2.08 -25.12
CA PHE A 265 0.88 -2.29 -24.36
C PHE A 265 0.32 -0.99 -23.77
N LEU A 266 1.20 -0.07 -23.40
CA LEU A 266 0.81 1.23 -22.86
C LEU A 266 0.33 2.19 -23.96
N MET A 267 0.92 2.12 -25.17
CA MET A 267 0.56 3.00 -26.30
C MET A 267 -0.77 2.64 -26.94
N THR A 268 -1.22 1.39 -26.87
CA THR A 268 -2.44 0.90 -27.53
C THR A 268 -3.74 1.50 -26.94
N LYS A 269 -3.66 2.26 -25.85
CA LYS A 269 -4.83 2.92 -25.22
C LYS A 269 -4.54 4.34 -24.71
N GLU A 270 -3.90 5.19 -25.51
CA GLU A 270 -3.99 6.62 -25.33
C GLU A 270 -5.45 7.07 -25.54
N GLY A 271 -6.23 7.13 -24.46
CA GLY A 271 -7.65 7.51 -24.52
C GLY A 271 -8.53 6.83 -23.48
N TYR A 272 -8.00 5.97 -22.63
CA TYR A 272 -8.81 5.38 -21.57
C TYR A 272 -8.91 6.31 -20.37
N ASP A 273 -10.03 7.06 -20.34
CA ASP A 273 -10.44 7.86 -19.18
C ASP A 273 -10.80 6.91 -18.02
N VAL A 274 -9.96 6.84 -17.00
CA VAL A 274 -10.17 6.01 -15.78
C VAL A 274 -11.28 6.58 -14.90
N ARG A 275 -12.24 7.29 -15.50
CA ARG A 275 -13.41 7.87 -14.83
C ARG A 275 -14.61 6.92 -14.92
N HIS A 276 -14.54 5.76 -14.25
CA HIS A 276 -15.74 4.97 -13.91
C HIS A 276 -15.55 4.19 -12.61
#